data_5cde749fcce764a94d1207092b96a893
#
_entry.id   5cde749fcce764a94d1207092b96a893
#
_cell.length_a   1.000
_cell.length_b   1.000
_cell.length_c   1.000
_cell.angle_alpha   90.00
_cell.angle_beta   90.00
_cell.angle_gamma   90.00
#
_symmetry.space_group_name_H-M   'P 1'
#
loop_
_entity.id
_entity.type
_entity.pdbx_description
1 polymer ?
#
loop_
_entity_poly.entity_id
_entity_poly.type
_entity_poly.pdbx_seq_one_letter_code
_entity_poly.pdbx_strand_id
1 'polypeptide(L)'
;MPDTYTPVQMLEKLISFNTVSHRSNLPLIDFVEGYLTSHGVNSTRVYNDDGDKANLYAHIGPMVEGGVILSGHTDVVPVEGQDWSTDPWTVVEKDGKYFGRGTCDMKGFLAIALAYVPQMLAADLKTPIQLALSYDEEVGCEGVIPMVKELAGKMPKAAMCIVGEPSDMKAVTGHKGGIGFHNEVTGFEVHSSLAHIGVSAVMTAATLVEWHNQKNADAVANQDPDCEFVPPFPTYHVGTIQGGTAGNITAKSCTFINDFRLLPTQDAKQEANDYLAFAAALEAKIKAVRPEAGIKITPKFGVPGLKPEENGTAESLVRRLTGDNSINVVSYGTEAGHFQTENISTVICGPGSIDQAHQADEYITIAQYNLGAKFMRDLIADLS
;
A
#
# COMPACT_ATOMS: atom_id res chain seq x y z
N MET A 1 17.40 -5.37 32.47
CA MET A 1 16.48 -4.29 32.17
C MET A 1 16.15 -4.43 30.69
N PRO A 2 14.91 -4.17 30.25
CA PRO A 2 14.61 -4.21 28.83
C PRO A 2 15.49 -3.21 28.06
N ASP A 3 15.83 -3.53 26.83
CA ASP A 3 16.58 -2.63 25.96
C ASP A 3 15.71 -1.41 25.64
N THR A 4 16.25 -0.23 25.83
CA THR A 4 15.57 1.02 25.48
C THR A 4 16.28 1.68 24.31
N TYR A 5 15.53 2.08 23.30
CA TYR A 5 16.04 2.77 22.12
C TYR A 5 15.48 4.18 22.07
N THR A 6 16.31 5.17 21.75
CA THR A 6 15.81 6.45 21.25
C THR A 6 15.15 6.25 19.89
N PRO A 7 14.27 7.15 19.43
CA PRO A 7 13.69 7.04 18.07
C PRO A 7 14.75 6.84 16.97
N VAL A 8 15.87 7.56 17.05
CA VAL A 8 16.96 7.43 16.05
C VAL A 8 17.64 6.07 16.13
N GLN A 9 17.96 5.57 17.32
CA GLN A 9 18.53 4.23 17.49
C GLN A 9 17.58 3.12 17.00
N MET A 10 16.28 3.28 17.21
CA MET A 10 15.30 2.35 16.69
C MET A 10 15.23 2.44 15.14
N LEU A 11 15.31 3.66 14.57
CA LEU A 11 15.40 3.85 13.12
C LEU A 11 16.63 3.13 12.55
N GLU A 12 17.83 3.37 13.12
CA GLU A 12 19.06 2.70 12.73
C GLU A 12 18.89 1.17 12.74
N LYS A 13 18.24 0.66 13.77
CA LYS A 13 18.00 -0.78 13.91
C LYS A 13 17.04 -1.31 12.83
N LEU A 14 15.90 -0.65 12.59
CA LEU A 14 14.94 -1.11 11.59
C LEU A 14 15.48 -0.99 10.15
N ILE A 15 16.26 0.06 9.86
CA ILE A 15 16.88 0.22 8.54
C ILE A 15 17.95 -0.86 8.28
N SER A 16 18.63 -1.36 9.32
CA SER A 16 19.64 -2.40 9.17
C SER A 16 19.09 -3.75 8.64
N PHE A 17 17.76 -3.94 8.67
CA PHE A 17 17.13 -5.11 8.09
C PHE A 17 16.76 -4.84 6.60
N ASN A 18 17.37 -5.60 5.69
CA ASN A 18 17.00 -5.57 4.28
C ASN A 18 15.70 -6.36 4.07
N THR A 19 14.59 -5.65 4.11
CA THR A 19 13.24 -6.17 3.94
C THR A 19 12.61 -5.73 2.62
N VAL A 20 13.38 -5.70 1.54
CA VAL A 20 12.81 -5.50 0.19
C VAL A 20 11.70 -6.52 -0.05
N SER A 21 10.56 -6.12 -0.62
CA SER A 21 9.32 -6.90 -0.64
C SER A 21 9.45 -8.33 -1.19
N HIS A 22 10.44 -8.60 -2.04
CA HIS A 22 10.72 -9.97 -2.51
C HIS A 22 11.53 -10.83 -1.52
N ARG A 23 11.91 -10.28 -0.35
CA ARG A 23 12.66 -10.96 0.71
C ARG A 23 11.77 -11.20 1.93
N SER A 24 12.22 -12.11 2.81
CA SER A 24 11.60 -12.32 4.11
C SER A 24 11.77 -11.10 5.01
N ASN A 25 10.70 -10.71 5.72
CA ASN A 25 10.76 -9.69 6.77
C ASN A 25 10.95 -10.31 8.17
N LEU A 26 10.99 -11.64 8.29
CA LEU A 26 11.06 -12.33 9.59
C LEU A 26 12.20 -11.87 10.50
N PRO A 27 13.43 -11.57 10.01
CA PRO A 27 14.49 -11.05 10.90
C PRO A 27 14.12 -9.73 11.58
N LEU A 28 13.38 -8.85 10.92
CA LEU A 28 12.86 -7.62 11.50
C LEU A 28 11.74 -7.95 12.51
N ILE A 29 10.82 -8.82 12.14
CA ILE A 29 9.71 -9.27 13.00
C ILE A 29 10.24 -9.96 14.27
N ASP A 30 11.27 -10.80 14.16
CA ASP A 30 11.94 -11.44 15.31
C ASP A 30 12.50 -10.39 16.28
N PHE A 31 13.15 -9.36 15.75
CA PHE A 31 13.65 -8.25 16.55
C PHE A 31 12.52 -7.51 17.26
N VAL A 32 11.46 -7.13 16.54
CA VAL A 32 10.33 -6.38 17.10
C VAL A 32 9.60 -7.19 18.17
N GLU A 33 9.31 -8.45 17.92
CA GLU A 33 8.67 -9.34 18.91
C GLU A 33 9.55 -9.49 20.18
N GLY A 34 10.85 -9.71 20.01
CA GLY A 34 11.80 -9.77 21.13
C GLY A 34 11.83 -8.47 21.93
N TYR A 35 11.82 -7.33 21.25
CA TYR A 35 11.76 -6.01 21.87
C TYR A 35 10.47 -5.83 22.68
N LEU A 36 9.31 -6.08 22.10
CA LEU A 36 8.00 -5.98 22.75
C LEU A 36 7.92 -6.93 23.96
N THR A 37 8.36 -8.18 23.79
CA THR A 37 8.38 -9.19 24.87
C THR A 37 9.27 -8.74 26.04
N SER A 38 10.43 -8.10 25.75
CA SER A 38 11.33 -7.58 26.81
C SER A 38 10.66 -6.50 27.67
N HIS A 39 9.67 -5.79 27.11
CA HIS A 39 8.85 -4.81 27.79
C HIS A 39 7.54 -5.38 28.37
N GLY A 40 7.33 -6.70 28.28
CA GLY A 40 6.13 -7.35 28.79
C GLY A 40 4.90 -7.20 27.89
N VAL A 41 5.09 -6.75 26.64
CA VAL A 41 4.02 -6.64 25.63
C VAL A 41 3.97 -7.93 24.82
N ASN A 42 2.79 -8.58 24.84
CA ASN A 42 2.55 -9.73 23.98
C ASN A 42 2.21 -9.27 22.55
N SER A 43 2.75 -9.95 21.58
CA SER A 43 2.43 -9.74 20.16
C SER A 43 1.97 -11.03 19.49
N THR A 44 1.31 -10.89 18.36
CA THR A 44 0.83 -12.02 17.54
C THR A 44 1.35 -11.86 16.12
N ARG A 45 1.90 -12.94 15.57
CA ARG A 45 2.31 -13.01 14.16
C ARG A 45 1.19 -13.59 13.31
N VAL A 46 1.02 -13.04 12.12
CA VAL A 46 0.12 -13.58 11.08
C VAL A 46 1.00 -13.82 9.85
N TYR A 47 1.30 -15.10 9.61
CA TYR A 47 2.17 -15.51 8.52
C TYR A 47 1.46 -15.50 7.17
N ASN A 48 2.22 -15.32 6.08
CA ASN A 48 1.77 -15.67 4.74
C ASN A 48 1.70 -17.20 4.56
N ASP A 49 1.15 -17.64 3.44
CA ASP A 49 0.96 -19.07 3.15
C ASP A 49 2.29 -19.85 3.08
N ASP A 50 3.36 -19.21 2.62
CA ASP A 50 4.70 -19.82 2.51
C ASP A 50 5.45 -19.84 3.84
N GLY A 51 5.01 -19.09 4.85
CA GLY A 51 5.62 -19.00 6.17
C GLY A 51 6.96 -18.25 6.22
N ASP A 52 7.29 -17.50 5.18
CA ASP A 52 8.55 -16.75 5.06
C ASP A 52 8.41 -15.26 5.33
N LYS A 53 7.16 -14.77 5.50
CA LYS A 53 6.82 -13.41 5.91
C LYS A 53 5.77 -13.43 7.00
N ALA A 54 5.72 -12.40 7.82
CA ALA A 54 4.68 -12.23 8.82
C ALA A 54 4.33 -10.77 9.05
N ASN A 55 3.03 -10.53 9.24
CA ASN A 55 2.59 -9.35 9.98
C ASN A 55 2.82 -9.57 11.47
N LEU A 56 2.86 -8.48 12.22
CA LEU A 56 2.88 -8.52 13.69
C LEU A 56 1.94 -7.46 14.24
N TYR A 57 1.06 -7.86 15.16
CA TYR A 57 0.28 -6.89 15.91
C TYR A 57 0.44 -7.06 17.41
N ALA A 58 0.29 -5.95 18.13
CA ALA A 58 0.39 -5.91 19.59
C ALA A 58 -0.63 -4.95 20.18
N HIS A 59 -1.01 -5.19 21.44
CA HIS A 59 -1.95 -4.37 22.19
C HIS A 59 -1.29 -3.81 23.44
N ILE A 60 -1.39 -2.50 23.65
CA ILE A 60 -0.80 -1.79 24.77
C ILE A 60 -1.91 -0.96 25.45
N GLY A 61 -2.08 -1.17 26.75
CA GLY A 61 -3.10 -0.50 27.56
C GLY A 61 -4.27 -1.39 27.96
N PRO A 62 -5.42 -0.83 28.34
CA PRO A 62 -6.56 -1.59 28.84
C PRO A 62 -7.24 -2.40 27.73
N MET A 63 -7.79 -3.57 28.09
CA MET A 63 -8.53 -4.44 27.17
C MET A 63 -9.99 -3.94 27.01
N VAL A 64 -10.15 -2.75 26.47
CA VAL A 64 -11.45 -2.09 26.21
C VAL A 64 -11.55 -1.69 24.75
N GLU A 65 -12.77 -1.50 24.24
CA GLU A 65 -13.00 -0.97 22.89
C GLU A 65 -12.59 0.52 22.81
N GLY A 66 -12.38 1.01 21.62
CA GLY A 66 -11.89 2.35 21.35
C GLY A 66 -10.37 2.34 21.11
N GLY A 67 -9.74 3.52 21.27
CA GLY A 67 -8.30 3.63 21.06
C GLY A 67 -7.89 3.69 19.59
N VAL A 68 -6.59 3.52 19.35
CA VAL A 68 -5.96 3.80 18.05
C VAL A 68 -5.08 2.64 17.61
N ILE A 69 -5.22 2.23 16.35
CA ILE A 69 -4.23 1.40 15.65
C ILE A 69 -3.18 2.34 15.05
N LEU A 70 -1.91 2.05 15.28
CA LEU A 70 -0.76 2.62 14.58
C LEU A 70 -0.27 1.58 13.57
N SER A 71 -0.54 1.83 12.29
CA SER A 71 -0.24 0.88 11.21
C SER A 71 0.89 1.37 10.32
N GLY A 72 1.70 0.42 9.87
CA GLY A 72 2.71 0.66 8.87
C GLY A 72 3.39 -0.60 8.38
N HIS A 73 3.93 -0.53 7.16
CA HIS A 73 4.60 -1.65 6.54
C HIS A 73 6.09 -1.75 6.90
N THR A 74 6.59 -2.98 6.90
CA THR A 74 7.98 -3.32 7.22
C THR A 74 8.83 -3.54 5.98
N ASP A 75 8.19 -3.78 4.84
CA ASP A 75 8.88 -3.94 3.57
C ASP A 75 9.26 -2.59 2.95
N VAL A 76 10.10 -2.64 1.94
CA VAL A 76 10.60 -1.47 1.22
C VAL A 76 10.85 -1.84 -0.25
N VAL A 77 10.81 -0.85 -1.15
CA VAL A 77 11.15 -1.04 -2.56
C VAL A 77 12.61 -1.44 -2.77
N PRO A 78 12.95 -2.12 -3.89
CA PRO A 78 14.31 -2.48 -4.24
C PRO A 78 15.25 -1.27 -4.34
N VAL A 79 16.53 -1.52 -4.07
CA VAL A 79 17.63 -0.54 -4.24
C VAL A 79 18.52 -0.87 -5.44
N GLU A 80 18.33 -2.04 -6.03
CA GLU A 80 19.11 -2.52 -7.16
C GLU A 80 18.90 -1.63 -8.38
N GLY A 81 19.99 -1.22 -9.02
CA GLY A 81 19.97 -0.32 -10.19
C GLY A 81 19.81 1.17 -9.86
N GLN A 82 19.81 1.54 -8.58
CA GLN A 82 19.80 2.92 -8.11
C GLN A 82 21.20 3.36 -7.68
N ASP A 83 21.58 4.61 -8.01
CA ASP A 83 22.88 5.20 -7.67
C ASP A 83 22.86 5.80 -6.26
N TRP A 84 23.03 4.94 -5.23
CA TRP A 84 23.13 5.37 -3.84
C TRP A 84 24.48 5.95 -3.51
N SER A 85 24.52 7.12 -2.87
CA SER A 85 25.76 7.74 -2.38
C SER A 85 26.22 7.21 -1.02
N THR A 86 25.32 6.52 -0.29
CA THR A 86 25.56 5.87 1.01
C THR A 86 25.06 4.43 0.97
N ASP A 87 25.42 3.62 1.98
CA ASP A 87 24.80 2.31 2.16
C ASP A 87 23.31 2.48 2.51
N PRO A 88 22.37 1.96 1.70
CA PRO A 88 20.93 2.10 1.96
C PRO A 88 20.45 1.43 3.25
N TRP A 89 21.24 0.51 3.80
CA TRP A 89 20.93 -0.25 5.03
C TRP A 89 21.60 0.29 6.28
N THR A 90 22.23 1.46 6.18
CA THR A 90 22.88 2.16 7.30
C THR A 90 22.38 3.59 7.33
N VAL A 91 21.78 4.00 8.45
CA VAL A 91 21.32 5.39 8.60
C VAL A 91 22.52 6.33 8.64
N VAL A 92 22.53 7.30 7.75
CA VAL A 92 23.56 8.36 7.71
C VAL A 92 22.91 9.70 8.01
N GLU A 93 23.33 10.31 9.12
CA GLU A 93 22.95 11.70 9.44
C GLU A 93 23.86 12.69 8.68
N LYS A 94 23.25 13.49 7.82
CA LYS A 94 23.96 14.53 7.05
C LYS A 94 22.99 15.64 6.66
N ASP A 95 23.44 16.88 6.73
CA ASP A 95 22.73 18.09 6.25
C ASP A 95 21.27 18.19 6.81
N GLY A 96 21.08 17.82 8.09
CA GLY A 96 19.77 17.88 8.74
C GLY A 96 18.79 16.80 8.28
N LYS A 97 19.28 15.68 7.76
CA LYS A 97 18.54 14.55 7.22
C LYS A 97 19.10 13.23 7.75
N TYR A 98 18.23 12.21 7.83
CA TYR A 98 18.60 10.81 7.99
C TYR A 98 18.40 10.10 6.65
N PHE A 99 19.48 9.62 6.04
CA PHE A 99 19.48 8.88 4.78
C PHE A 99 19.43 7.39 5.04
N GLY A 100 18.70 6.66 4.20
CA GLY A 100 18.58 5.18 4.23
C GLY A 100 17.24 4.73 3.64
N ARG A 101 17.18 3.55 3.04
CA ARG A 101 15.96 2.98 2.46
C ARG A 101 14.95 2.65 3.57
N GLY A 102 13.73 3.21 3.44
CA GLY A 102 12.68 3.09 4.44
C GLY A 102 12.72 4.14 5.55
N THR A 103 13.68 5.11 5.51
CA THR A 103 13.69 6.19 6.50
C THR A 103 12.45 7.07 6.40
N CYS A 104 11.95 7.27 5.20
CA CYS A 104 10.71 8.00 4.90
C CYS A 104 9.55 7.04 4.71
N ASP A 105 9.72 5.97 3.95
CA ASP A 105 8.67 5.06 3.51
C ASP A 105 8.96 3.61 3.96
N MET A 106 8.37 3.12 5.11
CA MET A 106 7.86 3.97 6.20
C MET A 106 8.37 3.50 7.56
N LYS A 107 9.58 2.88 7.59
CA LYS A 107 10.20 2.41 8.86
C LYS A 107 10.45 3.56 9.85
N GLY A 108 10.56 4.81 9.37
CA GLY A 108 10.67 5.99 10.22
C GLY A 108 9.51 6.15 11.18
N PHE A 109 8.27 5.97 10.71
CA PHE A 109 7.08 5.98 11.55
C PHE A 109 7.08 4.80 12.54
N LEU A 110 7.37 3.60 12.06
CA LEU A 110 7.45 2.40 12.90
C LEU A 110 8.52 2.54 13.99
N ALA A 111 9.67 3.11 13.67
CA ALA A 111 10.75 3.35 14.63
C ALA A 111 10.31 4.29 15.75
N ILE A 112 9.58 5.35 15.41
CA ILE A 112 9.00 6.26 16.40
C ILE A 112 7.99 5.49 17.27
N ALA A 113 7.02 4.79 16.67
CA ALA A 113 6.00 4.06 17.42
C ALA A 113 6.61 3.05 18.40
N LEU A 114 7.58 2.26 17.94
CA LEU A 114 8.26 1.27 18.78
C LEU A 114 9.11 1.92 19.88
N ALA A 115 9.85 3.00 19.59
CA ALA A 115 10.68 3.67 20.61
C ALA A 115 9.84 4.28 21.75
N TYR A 116 8.56 4.58 21.50
CA TYR A 116 7.65 5.11 22.50
C TYR A 116 6.87 4.03 23.29
N VAL A 117 7.06 2.76 23.03
CA VAL A 117 6.43 1.66 23.81
C VAL A 117 6.65 1.79 25.32
N PRO A 118 7.86 2.11 25.84
CA PRO A 118 8.03 2.31 27.28
C PRO A 118 7.16 3.45 27.86
N GLN A 119 6.97 4.53 27.09
CA GLN A 119 6.13 5.65 27.49
C GLN A 119 4.63 5.29 27.45
N MET A 120 4.20 4.52 26.41
CA MET A 120 2.83 4.00 26.34
C MET A 120 2.51 3.11 27.55
N LEU A 121 3.44 2.27 27.98
CA LEU A 121 3.30 1.39 29.16
C LEU A 121 3.31 2.14 30.48
N ALA A 122 4.03 3.25 30.56
CA ALA A 122 4.09 4.09 31.75
C ALA A 122 2.89 5.03 31.90
N ALA A 123 2.16 5.27 30.82
CA ALA A 123 0.99 6.13 30.79
C ALA A 123 -0.25 5.41 31.35
N ASP A 124 -1.18 6.18 31.96
CA ASP A 124 -2.47 5.66 32.44
C ASP A 124 -3.49 5.71 31.30
N LEU A 125 -3.22 4.94 30.22
CA LEU A 125 -4.05 4.93 29.02
C LEU A 125 -5.50 4.56 29.35
N LYS A 126 -6.44 5.38 28.94
CA LYS A 126 -7.90 5.14 29.08
C LYS A 126 -8.42 4.27 27.95
N THR A 127 -7.79 4.35 26.79
CA THR A 127 -8.06 3.52 25.61
C THR A 127 -6.74 2.97 25.06
N PRO A 128 -6.75 1.78 24.42
CA PRO A 128 -5.53 1.14 24.02
C PRO A 128 -4.86 1.79 22.80
N ILE A 129 -3.55 1.57 22.69
CA ILE A 129 -2.80 1.72 21.45
C ILE A 129 -2.50 0.31 20.91
N GLN A 130 -2.86 0.05 19.68
CA GLN A 130 -2.54 -1.19 18.98
C GLN A 130 -1.49 -0.91 17.92
N LEU A 131 -0.43 -1.72 17.89
CA LEU A 131 0.57 -1.67 16.83
C LEU A 131 0.22 -2.69 15.76
N ALA A 132 0.30 -2.30 14.50
CA ALA A 132 0.07 -3.18 13.35
C ALA A 132 1.20 -2.98 12.34
N LEU A 133 2.06 -4.00 12.21
CA LEU A 133 3.19 -4.03 11.31
C LEU A 133 2.90 -5.01 10.19
N SER A 134 2.83 -4.53 8.96
CA SER A 134 2.48 -5.32 7.77
C SER A 134 3.70 -5.68 6.92
N TYR A 135 3.48 -6.52 5.92
CA TYR A 135 4.40 -6.85 4.84
C TYR A 135 3.71 -6.74 3.48
N ASP A 136 4.49 -6.63 2.40
CA ASP A 136 4.03 -6.56 1.00
C ASP A 136 3.06 -5.42 0.70
N GLU A 137 3.22 -4.29 1.40
CA GLU A 137 2.51 -3.06 1.05
C GLU A 137 2.93 -2.60 -0.34
N GLU A 138 4.22 -2.52 -0.60
CA GLU A 138 4.87 -2.01 -1.82
C GLU A 138 4.56 -2.81 -3.10
N VAL A 139 3.97 -3.98 -2.94
CA VAL A 139 3.59 -4.88 -4.06
C VAL A 139 2.09 -5.12 -4.17
N GLY A 140 1.28 -4.29 -3.47
CA GLY A 140 -0.17 -4.29 -3.63
C GLY A 140 -0.99 -4.38 -2.35
N CYS A 141 -0.41 -4.12 -1.18
CA CYS A 141 -1.08 -4.07 0.14
C CYS A 141 -1.84 -5.36 0.52
N GLU A 142 -1.52 -6.51 -0.10
CA GLU A 142 -2.28 -7.75 0.17
C GLU A 142 -1.85 -8.40 1.48
N GLY A 143 -0.61 -8.17 1.90
CA GLY A 143 -0.06 -8.77 3.12
C GLY A 143 -0.80 -8.35 4.39
N VAL A 144 -1.36 -7.13 4.45
CA VAL A 144 -2.06 -6.60 5.62
C VAL A 144 -3.41 -7.26 5.88
N ILE A 145 -4.07 -7.80 4.85
CA ILE A 145 -5.48 -8.28 4.90
C ILE A 145 -5.74 -9.31 6.00
N PRO A 146 -4.92 -10.38 6.16
CA PRO A 146 -5.13 -11.35 7.24
C PRO A 146 -5.01 -10.72 8.63
N MET A 147 -4.05 -9.80 8.81
CA MET A 147 -3.86 -9.11 10.09
C MET A 147 -5.04 -8.19 10.45
N VAL A 148 -5.54 -7.42 9.50
CA VAL A 148 -6.70 -6.53 9.73
C VAL A 148 -7.92 -7.34 10.17
N LYS A 149 -8.19 -8.49 9.52
CA LYS A 149 -9.27 -9.41 9.92
C LYS A 149 -9.06 -9.98 11.33
N GLU A 150 -7.83 -10.34 11.68
CA GLU A 150 -7.53 -10.83 13.03
C GLU A 150 -7.70 -9.76 14.09
N LEU A 151 -7.20 -8.55 13.85
CA LEU A 151 -7.39 -7.40 14.75
C LEU A 151 -8.88 -7.14 14.98
N ALA A 152 -9.69 -7.07 13.92
CA ALA A 152 -11.12 -6.84 14.01
C ALA A 152 -11.88 -7.97 14.75
N GLY A 153 -11.40 -9.21 14.67
CA GLY A 153 -12.09 -10.38 15.23
C GLY A 153 -11.58 -10.84 16.59
N LYS A 154 -10.35 -10.56 16.97
CA LYS A 154 -9.69 -11.11 18.17
C LYS A 154 -9.32 -10.06 19.23
N MET A 155 -9.21 -8.78 18.83
CA MET A 155 -8.87 -7.70 19.75
C MET A 155 -10.07 -6.81 20.05
N PRO A 156 -10.07 -6.07 21.16
CA PRO A 156 -11.05 -5.01 21.36
C PRO A 156 -11.05 -4.08 20.16
N LYS A 157 -12.23 -3.78 19.61
CA LYS A 157 -12.37 -2.99 18.40
C LYS A 157 -11.77 -1.59 18.60
N ALA A 158 -10.78 -1.24 17.80
CA ALA A 158 -10.25 0.11 17.74
C ALA A 158 -11.28 1.07 17.12
N ALA A 159 -11.35 2.28 17.62
CA ALA A 159 -12.19 3.33 17.05
C ALA A 159 -11.51 3.98 15.83
N MET A 160 -10.18 4.00 15.82
CA MET A 160 -9.37 4.77 14.87
C MET A 160 -8.16 3.96 14.39
N CYS A 161 -7.74 4.22 13.15
CA CYS A 161 -6.46 3.76 12.61
C CYS A 161 -5.70 4.96 12.02
N ILE A 162 -4.43 5.06 12.35
CA ILE A 162 -3.49 5.99 11.74
C ILE A 162 -2.46 5.16 10.98
N VAL A 163 -2.48 5.26 9.65
CA VAL A 163 -1.47 4.67 8.77
C VAL A 163 -0.35 5.68 8.59
N GLY A 164 0.86 5.30 8.95
CA GLY A 164 1.97 6.23 9.11
C GLY A 164 2.74 6.56 7.84
N GLU A 165 2.11 6.47 6.66
CA GLU A 165 2.69 6.87 5.39
C GLU A 165 3.14 8.34 5.38
N PRO A 166 4.22 8.67 4.64
CA PRO A 166 4.77 10.01 4.61
C PRO A 166 3.78 11.03 4.04
N SER A 167 3.32 11.93 4.89
CA SER A 167 2.30 12.94 4.59
C SER A 167 2.69 14.36 5.05
N ASP A 168 3.96 14.58 5.38
CA ASP A 168 4.43 15.81 6.05
C ASP A 168 3.68 16.09 7.37
N MET A 169 3.24 15.05 8.08
CA MET A 169 2.39 15.12 9.28
C MET A 169 1.04 15.80 9.03
N LYS A 170 0.54 15.80 7.80
CA LYS A 170 -0.82 16.27 7.46
C LYS A 170 -1.81 15.13 7.51
N ALA A 171 -3.06 15.45 7.80
CA ALA A 171 -4.16 14.49 7.75
C ALA A 171 -4.55 14.23 6.29
N VAL A 172 -4.18 13.07 5.72
CA VAL A 172 -4.65 12.62 4.41
C VAL A 172 -5.87 11.73 4.62
N THR A 173 -7.02 12.20 4.16
CA THR A 173 -8.33 11.61 4.46
C THR A 173 -8.86 10.72 3.34
N GLY A 174 -8.18 10.70 2.20
CA GLY A 174 -8.60 9.90 1.06
C GLY A 174 -7.45 9.49 0.15
N HIS A 175 -7.52 8.28 -0.38
CA HIS A 175 -6.66 7.82 -1.47
C HIS A 175 -7.41 6.98 -2.48
N LYS A 176 -6.92 6.97 -3.74
CA LYS A 176 -7.51 6.11 -4.77
C LYS A 176 -7.28 4.65 -4.45
N GLY A 177 -8.26 3.81 -4.79
CA GLY A 177 -8.10 2.37 -4.85
C GLY A 177 -7.34 1.94 -6.10
N GLY A 178 -6.93 0.66 -6.12
CA GLY A 178 -6.26 0.08 -7.27
C GLY A 178 -6.66 -1.37 -7.49
N ILE A 179 -6.82 -1.78 -8.75
CA ILE A 179 -6.91 -3.18 -9.13
C ILE A 179 -6.02 -3.42 -10.36
N GLY A 180 -5.35 -4.55 -10.40
CA GLY A 180 -4.46 -4.89 -11.49
C GLY A 180 -4.66 -6.31 -12.00
N PHE A 181 -4.36 -6.51 -13.29
CA PHE A 181 -4.47 -7.82 -13.92
C PHE A 181 -3.25 -8.12 -14.78
N HIS A 182 -2.91 -9.41 -14.82
CA HIS A 182 -2.06 -9.99 -15.84
C HIS A 182 -2.92 -10.63 -16.92
N ASN A 183 -2.72 -10.22 -18.15
CA ASN A 183 -3.52 -10.63 -19.31
C ASN A 183 -2.66 -11.46 -20.24
N GLU A 184 -3.14 -12.65 -20.58
CA GLU A 184 -2.52 -13.58 -21.51
C GLU A 184 -3.48 -13.85 -22.67
N VAL A 185 -3.08 -13.50 -23.88
CA VAL A 185 -3.87 -13.76 -25.09
C VAL A 185 -3.17 -14.84 -25.89
N THR A 186 -3.89 -15.92 -26.18
CA THR A 186 -3.48 -16.99 -27.08
C THR A 186 -4.13 -16.82 -28.44
N GLY A 187 -3.34 -16.68 -29.47
CA GLY A 187 -3.77 -16.61 -30.86
C GLY A 187 -3.56 -17.93 -31.63
N PHE A 188 -3.75 -17.87 -32.94
CA PHE A 188 -3.49 -18.97 -33.86
C PHE A 188 -2.67 -18.47 -35.06
N GLU A 189 -1.48 -19.01 -35.23
CA GLU A 189 -0.52 -18.59 -36.25
C GLU A 189 -0.91 -19.06 -37.63
N VAL A 190 -0.97 -18.12 -38.56
CA VAL A 190 -1.02 -18.33 -39.99
C VAL A 190 -0.20 -17.27 -40.70
N HIS A 191 0.13 -17.48 -41.97
CA HIS A 191 0.73 -16.41 -42.78
C HIS A 191 -0.21 -15.18 -42.81
N SER A 192 0.35 -13.99 -42.74
CA SER A 192 -0.45 -12.75 -42.63
C SER A 192 -1.44 -12.54 -43.79
N SER A 193 -1.16 -13.07 -45.00
CA SER A 193 -2.10 -13.05 -46.10
C SER A 193 -3.37 -13.92 -45.89
N LEU A 194 -3.33 -14.80 -44.89
CA LEU A 194 -4.43 -15.68 -44.50
C LEU A 194 -5.01 -15.28 -43.13
N ALA A 195 -4.82 -14.03 -42.70
CA ALA A 195 -5.22 -13.55 -41.38
C ALA A 195 -6.69 -13.84 -41.04
N HIS A 196 -7.58 -13.94 -42.04
CA HIS A 196 -8.99 -14.24 -41.88
C HIS A 196 -9.30 -15.63 -41.30
N ILE A 197 -8.35 -16.56 -41.38
CA ILE A 197 -8.44 -17.92 -40.79
C ILE A 197 -7.52 -18.10 -39.59
N GLY A 198 -6.77 -17.08 -39.21
CA GLY A 198 -5.92 -17.02 -38.01
C GLY A 198 -6.56 -16.16 -36.93
N VAL A 199 -5.91 -16.14 -35.76
CA VAL A 199 -6.23 -15.18 -34.67
C VAL A 199 -4.92 -14.56 -34.21
N SER A 200 -4.79 -13.25 -34.39
CA SER A 200 -3.61 -12.52 -33.89
C SER A 200 -3.80 -12.14 -32.42
N ALA A 201 -2.96 -12.71 -31.55
CA ALA A 201 -2.95 -12.34 -30.13
C ALA A 201 -2.63 -10.85 -29.91
N VAL A 202 -1.76 -10.26 -30.75
CA VAL A 202 -1.43 -8.82 -30.68
C VAL A 202 -2.64 -7.96 -31.02
N MET A 203 -3.38 -8.28 -32.09
CA MET A 203 -4.59 -7.52 -32.46
C MET A 203 -5.70 -7.68 -31.43
N THR A 204 -5.82 -8.87 -30.83
CA THR A 204 -6.79 -9.11 -29.75
C THR A 204 -6.40 -8.33 -28.49
N ALA A 205 -5.12 -8.33 -28.11
CA ALA A 205 -4.62 -7.53 -26.99
C ALA A 205 -4.83 -6.03 -27.24
N ALA A 206 -4.59 -5.53 -28.47
CA ALA A 206 -4.84 -4.15 -28.83
C ALA A 206 -6.33 -3.76 -28.64
N THR A 207 -7.27 -4.69 -28.90
CA THR A 207 -8.69 -4.47 -28.65
C THR A 207 -9.01 -4.35 -27.14
N LEU A 208 -8.33 -5.13 -26.30
CA LEU A 208 -8.41 -4.99 -24.85
C LEU A 208 -7.81 -3.66 -24.37
N VAL A 209 -6.67 -3.24 -24.93
CA VAL A 209 -6.04 -1.93 -24.63
C VAL A 209 -6.96 -0.77 -25.06
N GLU A 210 -7.64 -0.89 -26.20
CA GLU A 210 -8.59 0.14 -26.65
C GLU A 210 -9.77 0.31 -25.70
N TRP A 211 -10.20 -0.76 -25.02
CA TRP A 211 -11.20 -0.64 -23.95
C TRP A 211 -10.71 0.30 -22.82
N HIS A 212 -9.42 0.24 -22.43
CA HIS A 212 -8.85 1.15 -21.43
C HIS A 212 -8.83 2.60 -21.95
N ASN A 213 -8.47 2.81 -23.22
CA ASN A 213 -8.50 4.15 -23.82
C ASN A 213 -9.91 4.73 -23.79
N GLN A 214 -10.93 3.92 -24.11
CA GLN A 214 -12.32 4.36 -24.09
C GLN A 214 -12.78 4.70 -22.67
N LYS A 215 -12.45 3.86 -21.68
CA LYS A 215 -12.75 4.14 -20.27
C LYS A 215 -12.09 5.43 -19.78
N ASN A 216 -10.85 5.71 -20.18
CA ASN A 216 -10.17 6.96 -19.87
C ASN A 216 -10.88 8.16 -20.52
N ALA A 217 -11.29 8.05 -21.78
CA ALA A 217 -12.01 9.13 -22.47
C ALA A 217 -13.36 9.42 -21.79
N ASP A 218 -14.09 8.36 -21.41
CA ASP A 218 -15.35 8.48 -20.69
C ASP A 218 -15.15 9.10 -19.29
N ALA A 219 -14.09 8.72 -18.59
CA ALA A 219 -13.75 9.25 -17.27
C ALA A 219 -13.43 10.75 -17.32
N VAL A 220 -12.66 11.19 -18.31
CA VAL A 220 -12.36 12.62 -18.54
C VAL A 220 -13.63 13.41 -18.89
N ALA A 221 -14.50 12.84 -19.74
CA ALA A 221 -15.73 13.51 -20.15
C ALA A 221 -16.76 13.67 -19.02
N ASN A 222 -16.71 12.78 -18.01
CA ASN A 222 -17.65 12.75 -16.89
C ASN A 222 -16.99 13.11 -15.54
N GLN A 223 -15.84 13.78 -15.55
CA GLN A 223 -15.15 14.16 -14.32
C GLN A 223 -16.00 15.10 -13.47
N ASP A 224 -15.91 14.92 -12.15
CA ASP A 224 -16.51 15.83 -11.19
C ASP A 224 -15.57 17.02 -10.97
N PRO A 225 -15.99 18.26 -11.26
CA PRO A 225 -15.16 19.45 -11.08
C PRO A 225 -14.84 19.74 -9.60
N ASP A 226 -15.64 19.22 -8.68
CA ASP A 226 -15.45 19.40 -7.23
C ASP A 226 -14.64 18.25 -6.60
N CYS A 227 -14.16 17.31 -7.40
CA CYS A 227 -13.32 16.20 -6.95
C CYS A 227 -11.91 16.69 -6.59
N GLU A 228 -11.47 16.42 -5.37
CA GLU A 228 -10.18 16.88 -4.83
C GLU A 228 -8.99 16.03 -5.30
N PHE A 229 -9.22 14.84 -5.88
CA PHE A 229 -8.17 13.97 -6.38
C PHE A 229 -7.51 14.52 -7.66
N VAL A 230 -6.22 14.23 -7.85
CA VAL A 230 -5.47 14.62 -9.07
C VAL A 230 -4.94 13.35 -9.74
N PRO A 231 -5.44 13.00 -10.95
CA PRO A 231 -6.56 13.63 -11.67
C PRO A 231 -7.92 13.37 -10.97
N PRO A 232 -8.94 14.21 -11.21
CA PRO A 232 -10.26 14.11 -10.56
C PRO A 232 -11.17 13.03 -11.18
N PHE A 233 -10.56 11.97 -11.70
CA PHE A 233 -11.24 10.85 -12.37
C PHE A 233 -10.41 9.58 -12.21
N PRO A 234 -11.01 8.38 -12.42
CA PRO A 234 -10.26 7.12 -12.45
C PRO A 234 -9.34 7.06 -13.67
N THR A 235 -8.25 6.29 -13.56
CA THR A 235 -7.34 6.05 -14.67
C THR A 235 -7.18 4.56 -14.93
N TYR A 236 -7.14 4.19 -16.22
CA TYR A 236 -7.00 2.82 -16.71
C TYR A 236 -5.73 2.74 -17.54
N HIS A 237 -4.72 2.05 -17.03
CA HIS A 237 -3.39 2.07 -17.61
C HIS A 237 -2.92 0.67 -18.04
N VAL A 238 -2.15 0.59 -19.13
CA VAL A 238 -1.42 -0.60 -19.54
C VAL A 238 0.06 -0.26 -19.53
N GLY A 239 0.78 -0.78 -18.52
CA GLY A 239 2.19 -0.45 -18.29
C GLY A 239 3.16 -1.21 -19.17
N THR A 240 2.84 -2.45 -19.49
CA THR A 240 3.70 -3.32 -20.33
C THR A 240 2.86 -4.14 -21.29
N ILE A 241 3.37 -4.33 -22.51
CA ILE A 241 2.79 -5.24 -23.50
C ILE A 241 3.90 -5.91 -24.31
N GLN A 242 3.82 -7.24 -24.49
CA GLN A 242 4.76 -8.02 -25.28
C GLN A 242 4.03 -9.05 -26.10
N GLY A 243 4.36 -9.19 -27.40
CA GLY A 243 3.73 -10.20 -28.25
C GLY A 243 4.23 -10.22 -29.68
N GLY A 244 3.92 -11.32 -30.37
CA GLY A 244 4.31 -11.55 -31.74
C GLY A 244 5.76 -12.00 -31.91
N THR A 245 6.07 -12.56 -33.10
CA THR A 245 7.40 -13.10 -33.45
C THR A 245 7.93 -12.49 -34.74
N ALA A 246 7.05 -12.28 -35.74
CA ALA A 246 7.42 -11.72 -37.03
C ALA A 246 6.25 -10.96 -37.67
N GLY A 247 6.54 -9.96 -38.50
CA GLY A 247 5.52 -9.11 -39.13
C GLY A 247 4.63 -9.76 -40.17
N ASN A 248 4.96 -10.92 -40.66
CA ASN A 248 4.23 -11.67 -41.69
C ASN A 248 3.50 -12.93 -41.16
N ILE A 249 3.34 -13.04 -39.82
CA ILE A 249 2.65 -14.15 -39.15
C ILE A 249 1.63 -13.55 -38.18
N THR A 250 0.42 -14.14 -38.09
CA THR A 250 -0.50 -13.78 -37.01
C THR A 250 0.08 -14.20 -35.65
N ALA A 251 0.15 -13.29 -34.70
CA ALA A 251 0.84 -13.53 -33.42
C ALA A 251 0.15 -14.65 -32.61
N LYS A 252 0.95 -15.63 -32.13
CA LYS A 252 0.46 -16.72 -31.29
C LYS A 252 0.21 -16.33 -29.85
N SER A 253 0.98 -15.39 -29.34
CA SER A 253 0.86 -14.94 -27.93
C SER A 253 1.03 -13.43 -27.81
N CYS A 254 0.34 -12.87 -26.86
CA CYS A 254 0.57 -11.51 -26.38
C CYS A 254 0.22 -11.45 -24.89
N THR A 255 1.07 -10.81 -24.10
CA THR A 255 0.84 -10.59 -22.67
C THR A 255 0.92 -9.11 -22.35
N PHE A 256 0.13 -8.65 -21.39
CA PHE A 256 0.23 -7.29 -20.90
C PHE A 256 -0.24 -7.20 -19.45
N ILE A 257 0.22 -6.15 -18.76
CA ILE A 257 -0.18 -5.82 -17.40
C ILE A 257 -0.91 -4.48 -17.44
N ASN A 258 -2.08 -4.46 -16.82
CA ASN A 258 -2.87 -3.25 -16.63
C ASN A 258 -3.15 -2.99 -15.16
N ASP A 259 -3.38 -1.72 -14.83
CA ASP A 259 -3.93 -1.28 -13.55
C ASP A 259 -5.06 -0.25 -13.74
N PHE A 260 -5.98 -0.24 -12.81
CA PHE A 260 -7.01 0.78 -12.68
C PHE A 260 -6.79 1.52 -11.37
N ARG A 261 -6.71 2.84 -11.42
CA ARG A 261 -6.72 3.71 -10.23
C ARG A 261 -8.11 4.31 -10.10
N LEU A 262 -8.84 3.86 -9.10
CA LEU A 262 -10.26 4.16 -8.93
C LEU A 262 -10.47 5.19 -7.82
N LEU A 263 -11.41 6.11 -8.03
CA LEU A 263 -11.86 6.96 -6.94
C LEU A 263 -12.48 6.10 -5.82
N PRO A 264 -12.32 6.46 -4.55
CA PRO A 264 -12.82 5.64 -3.43
C PRO A 264 -14.35 5.53 -3.38
N THR A 265 -15.07 6.30 -4.21
CA THR A 265 -16.51 6.21 -4.39
C THR A 265 -16.95 5.20 -5.44
N GLN A 266 -16.02 4.65 -6.23
CA GLN A 266 -16.30 3.67 -7.28
C GLN A 266 -16.26 2.25 -6.73
N ASP A 267 -17.11 1.40 -7.27
CA ASP A 267 -17.12 -0.04 -6.96
C ASP A 267 -16.06 -0.76 -7.79
N ALA A 268 -14.92 -1.06 -7.16
CA ALA A 268 -13.81 -1.77 -7.79
C ALA A 268 -14.22 -3.15 -8.33
N LYS A 269 -15.15 -3.84 -7.67
CA LYS A 269 -15.67 -5.13 -8.13
C LYS A 269 -16.49 -4.98 -9.41
N GLN A 270 -17.29 -3.92 -9.51
CA GLN A 270 -18.06 -3.63 -10.73
C GLN A 270 -17.10 -3.30 -11.89
N GLU A 271 -16.09 -2.45 -11.69
CA GLU A 271 -15.11 -2.11 -12.72
C GLU A 271 -14.33 -3.35 -13.20
N ALA A 272 -13.93 -4.23 -12.28
CA ALA A 272 -13.33 -5.51 -12.63
C ALA A 272 -14.27 -6.38 -13.46
N ASN A 273 -15.54 -6.51 -13.05
CA ASN A 273 -16.55 -7.31 -13.75
C ASN A 273 -16.82 -6.79 -15.15
N ASP A 274 -16.87 -5.47 -15.35
CA ASP A 274 -17.06 -4.85 -16.67
C ASP A 274 -15.92 -5.20 -17.62
N TYR A 275 -14.69 -5.14 -17.14
CA TYR A 275 -13.51 -5.55 -17.91
C TYR A 275 -13.53 -7.04 -18.26
N LEU A 276 -13.81 -7.90 -17.29
CA LEU A 276 -13.87 -9.35 -17.49
C LEU A 276 -15.01 -9.74 -18.45
N ALA A 277 -16.15 -9.08 -18.36
CA ALA A 277 -17.28 -9.30 -19.29
C ALA A 277 -16.93 -8.90 -20.74
N PHE A 278 -16.23 -7.75 -20.90
CA PHE A 278 -15.74 -7.33 -22.22
C PHE A 278 -14.75 -8.34 -22.80
N ALA A 279 -13.79 -8.80 -21.99
CA ALA A 279 -12.82 -9.80 -22.41
C ALA A 279 -13.46 -11.15 -22.78
N ALA A 280 -14.45 -11.62 -22.01
CA ALA A 280 -15.19 -12.83 -22.30
C ALA A 280 -15.98 -12.73 -23.62
N ALA A 281 -16.60 -11.57 -23.88
CA ALA A 281 -17.28 -11.34 -25.16
C ALA A 281 -16.29 -11.32 -26.36
N LEU A 282 -15.10 -10.77 -26.16
CA LEU A 282 -14.03 -10.80 -27.17
C LEU A 282 -13.49 -12.21 -27.36
N GLU A 283 -13.29 -12.97 -26.29
CA GLU A 283 -12.85 -14.37 -26.34
C GLU A 283 -13.80 -15.23 -27.15
N ALA A 284 -15.11 -15.08 -26.97
CA ALA A 284 -16.12 -15.80 -27.75
C ALA A 284 -15.99 -15.51 -29.26
N LYS A 285 -15.67 -14.27 -29.64
CA LYS A 285 -15.45 -13.90 -31.06
C LYS A 285 -14.22 -14.57 -31.66
N ILE A 286 -13.09 -14.57 -30.94
CA ILE A 286 -11.85 -15.18 -31.45
C ILE A 286 -11.95 -16.71 -31.49
N LYS A 287 -12.64 -17.34 -30.53
CA LYS A 287 -12.89 -18.78 -30.49
C LYS A 287 -13.82 -19.26 -31.63
N ALA A 288 -14.71 -18.40 -32.12
CA ALA A 288 -15.53 -18.70 -33.29
C ALA A 288 -14.68 -18.82 -34.58
N VAL A 289 -13.50 -18.19 -34.64
CA VAL A 289 -12.54 -18.32 -35.75
C VAL A 289 -11.61 -19.52 -35.49
N ARG A 290 -11.08 -19.61 -34.27
CA ARG A 290 -10.17 -20.68 -33.85
C ARG A 290 -10.48 -21.09 -32.41
N PRO A 291 -11.01 -22.29 -32.18
CA PRO A 291 -11.34 -22.78 -30.83
C PRO A 291 -10.13 -22.84 -29.87
N GLU A 292 -8.91 -22.92 -30.43
CA GLU A 292 -7.65 -22.96 -29.69
C GLU A 292 -7.23 -21.58 -29.12
N ALA A 293 -7.79 -20.49 -29.68
CA ALA A 293 -7.55 -19.13 -29.21
C ALA A 293 -8.21 -18.88 -27.85
N GLY A 294 -7.67 -17.97 -27.06
CA GLY A 294 -8.21 -17.69 -25.74
C GLY A 294 -7.67 -16.42 -25.11
N ILE A 295 -8.37 -15.97 -24.08
CA ILE A 295 -7.96 -14.86 -23.22
C ILE A 295 -7.99 -15.36 -21.78
N LYS A 296 -6.86 -15.26 -21.08
CA LYS A 296 -6.77 -15.56 -19.65
C LYS A 296 -6.41 -14.28 -18.91
N ILE A 297 -7.22 -13.91 -17.93
CA ILE A 297 -7.00 -12.75 -17.08
C ILE A 297 -6.84 -13.23 -15.65
N THR A 298 -5.71 -12.88 -15.04
CA THR A 298 -5.39 -13.26 -13.67
C THR A 298 -5.29 -12.00 -12.82
N PRO A 299 -6.05 -11.87 -11.71
CA PRO A 299 -5.86 -10.78 -10.75
C PRO A 299 -4.42 -10.73 -10.28
N LYS A 300 -3.89 -9.54 -10.10
CA LYS A 300 -2.52 -9.30 -9.65
C LYS A 300 -2.48 -8.61 -8.28
N PHE A 301 -3.35 -7.65 -8.05
CA PHE A 301 -3.53 -6.97 -6.77
C PHE A 301 -4.90 -6.31 -6.70
N GLY A 302 -5.36 -6.02 -5.47
CA GLY A 302 -6.58 -5.28 -5.20
C GLY A 302 -6.48 -4.45 -3.92
N VAL A 303 -6.42 -3.13 -4.04
CA VAL A 303 -6.31 -2.18 -2.93
C VAL A 303 -7.60 -1.35 -2.88
N PRO A 304 -8.40 -1.45 -1.80
CA PRO A 304 -9.57 -0.59 -1.63
C PRO A 304 -9.14 0.85 -1.43
N GLY A 305 -9.89 1.80 -2.00
CA GLY A 305 -9.66 3.21 -1.77
C GLY A 305 -10.00 3.62 -0.34
N LEU A 306 -9.30 4.60 0.20
CA LEU A 306 -9.69 5.29 1.43
C LEU A 306 -10.68 6.40 1.08
N LYS A 307 -11.90 6.30 1.60
CA LYS A 307 -12.94 7.31 1.37
C LYS A 307 -12.94 8.33 2.49
N PRO A 308 -12.91 9.65 2.18
CA PRO A 308 -13.12 10.68 3.19
C PRO A 308 -14.39 10.42 4.00
N GLU A 309 -14.30 10.51 5.32
CA GLU A 309 -15.41 10.25 6.24
C GLU A 309 -16.08 11.56 6.64
N GLU A 310 -17.41 11.58 6.67
CA GLU A 310 -18.13 12.69 7.30
C GLU A 310 -17.96 12.60 8.82
N ASN A 311 -17.25 13.57 9.42
CA ASN A 311 -16.92 13.60 10.85
C ASN A 311 -16.05 12.40 11.31
N GLY A 312 -15.06 11.99 10.50
CA GLY A 312 -14.13 10.93 10.84
C GLY A 312 -13.42 11.14 12.17
N THR A 313 -13.47 10.14 13.05
CA THR A 313 -12.85 10.25 14.38
C THR A 313 -11.33 10.25 14.29
N ALA A 314 -10.75 9.46 13.40
CA ALA A 314 -9.30 9.43 13.15
C ALA A 314 -8.80 10.77 12.59
N GLU A 315 -9.50 11.32 11.60
CA GLU A 315 -9.21 12.64 11.06
C GLU A 315 -9.27 13.72 12.14
N SER A 316 -10.34 13.74 12.95
CA SER A 316 -10.53 14.71 14.03
C SER A 316 -9.39 14.64 15.05
N LEU A 317 -8.94 13.45 15.42
CA LEU A 317 -7.80 13.23 16.31
C LEU A 317 -6.52 13.79 15.71
N VAL A 318 -6.19 13.40 14.48
CA VAL A 318 -4.96 13.83 13.81
C VAL A 318 -4.92 15.33 13.64
N ARG A 319 -6.01 15.96 13.18
CA ARG A 319 -6.10 17.42 13.04
C ARG A 319 -5.89 18.14 14.37
N ARG A 320 -6.44 17.62 15.45
CA ARG A 320 -6.25 18.19 16.81
C ARG A 320 -4.79 18.11 17.25
N LEU A 321 -4.08 17.00 16.97
CA LEU A 321 -2.70 16.80 17.39
C LEU A 321 -1.67 17.51 16.50
N THR A 322 -1.95 17.62 15.20
CA THR A 322 -1.03 18.25 14.24
C THR A 322 -1.30 19.74 14.03
N GLY A 323 -2.54 20.18 14.25
CA GLY A 323 -3.00 21.53 13.88
C GLY A 323 -3.28 21.70 12.39
N ASP A 324 -3.19 20.63 11.59
CA ASP A 324 -3.49 20.66 10.15
C ASP A 324 -5.00 20.79 9.91
N ASN A 325 -5.40 21.76 9.11
CA ASN A 325 -6.80 21.97 8.70
C ASN A 325 -6.97 21.93 7.17
N SER A 326 -5.92 21.56 6.45
CA SER A 326 -5.97 21.44 4.98
C SER A 326 -6.72 20.19 4.55
N ILE A 327 -7.29 20.20 3.34
CA ILE A 327 -7.85 19.04 2.71
C ILE A 327 -6.71 18.35 1.95
N ASN A 328 -6.47 17.09 2.28
CA ASN A 328 -5.42 16.33 1.62
C ASN A 328 -5.98 14.97 1.20
N VAL A 329 -5.85 14.68 -0.08
CA VAL A 329 -6.11 13.38 -0.69
C VAL A 329 -4.97 13.03 -1.62
N VAL A 330 -4.71 11.74 -1.83
CA VAL A 330 -3.60 11.28 -2.68
C VAL A 330 -4.10 10.29 -3.75
N SER A 331 -3.36 10.19 -4.84
CA SER A 331 -3.77 9.33 -5.97
C SER A 331 -3.07 7.97 -5.99
N TYR A 332 -2.10 7.73 -5.13
CA TYR A 332 -1.58 6.38 -4.86
C TYR A 332 -2.46 5.65 -3.82
N GLY A 333 -2.38 4.33 -3.78
CA GLY A 333 -3.07 3.52 -2.78
C GLY A 333 -2.16 3.21 -1.61
N THR A 334 -2.74 2.95 -0.44
CA THR A 334 -2.06 2.47 0.77
C THR A 334 -2.90 1.39 1.45
N GLU A 335 -2.40 0.79 2.52
CA GLU A 335 -3.17 -0.18 3.30
C GLU A 335 -4.36 0.42 4.07
N ALA A 336 -4.51 1.75 4.11
CA ALA A 336 -5.54 2.43 4.90
C ALA A 336 -6.98 2.03 4.50
N GLY A 337 -7.23 1.80 3.21
CA GLY A 337 -8.52 1.34 2.73
C GLY A 337 -8.96 -0.01 3.34
N HIS A 338 -8.00 -0.91 3.65
CA HIS A 338 -8.32 -2.20 4.27
C HIS A 338 -8.86 -2.06 5.69
N PHE A 339 -8.32 -1.14 6.50
CA PHE A 339 -8.85 -0.85 7.83
C PHE A 339 -10.26 -0.25 7.76
N GLN A 340 -10.51 0.65 6.81
CA GLN A 340 -11.82 1.25 6.62
C GLN A 340 -12.88 0.21 6.19
N THR A 341 -12.51 -0.85 5.45
CA THR A 341 -13.45 -1.95 5.10
C THR A 341 -13.93 -2.73 6.32
N GLU A 342 -13.18 -2.72 7.44
CA GLU A 342 -13.59 -3.31 8.72
C GLU A 342 -14.31 -2.29 9.63
N ASN A 343 -14.78 -1.17 9.07
CA ASN A 343 -15.47 -0.09 9.78
C ASN A 343 -14.63 0.52 10.92
N ILE A 344 -13.35 0.72 10.68
CA ILE A 344 -12.44 1.47 11.54
C ILE A 344 -12.22 2.83 10.88
N SER A 345 -12.50 3.93 11.57
CA SER A 345 -12.21 5.28 11.07
C SER A 345 -10.71 5.41 10.82
N THR A 346 -10.33 5.76 9.60
CA THR A 346 -8.92 5.66 9.16
C THR A 346 -8.44 6.95 8.52
N VAL A 347 -7.22 7.32 8.84
CA VAL A 347 -6.51 8.47 8.27
C VAL A 347 -5.04 8.11 8.04
N ILE A 348 -4.42 8.72 7.04
CA ILE A 348 -2.98 8.64 6.83
C ILE A 348 -2.34 9.86 7.49
N CYS A 349 -1.32 9.62 8.31
CA CYS A 349 -0.50 10.67 8.90
C CYS A 349 0.85 10.13 9.35
N GLY A 350 1.90 10.51 8.67
CA GLY A 350 3.26 10.13 9.02
C GLY A 350 4.28 11.20 8.66
N PRO A 351 5.49 11.11 9.25
CA PRO A 351 6.56 12.06 9.01
C PRO A 351 7.25 11.82 7.68
N GLY A 352 7.72 12.88 7.04
CA GLY A 352 8.36 12.85 5.74
C GLY A 352 7.39 13.14 4.59
N SER A 353 7.93 13.24 3.39
CA SER A 353 7.17 13.48 2.15
C SER A 353 7.33 12.30 1.19
N ILE A 354 6.23 11.92 0.55
CA ILE A 354 6.25 10.88 -0.50
C ILE A 354 7.22 11.21 -1.65
N ASP A 355 7.54 12.48 -1.85
CA ASP A 355 8.50 12.91 -2.87
C ASP A 355 9.93 12.39 -2.65
N GLN A 356 10.24 11.90 -1.43
CA GLN A 356 11.54 11.33 -1.06
C GLN A 356 11.57 9.80 -1.16
N ALA A 357 10.39 9.17 -1.27
CA ALA A 357 10.25 7.73 -1.36
C ALA A 357 10.71 7.18 -2.73
N HIS A 358 11.06 5.88 -2.77
CA HIS A 358 11.37 5.11 -3.98
C HIS A 358 12.58 5.59 -4.80
N GLN A 359 13.33 6.58 -4.31
CA GLN A 359 14.53 7.14 -4.99
C GLN A 359 15.82 6.65 -4.34
N ALA A 360 16.93 6.74 -5.06
CA ALA A 360 18.25 6.64 -4.45
C ALA A 360 18.43 7.78 -3.44
N ASP A 361 19.21 7.53 -2.39
CA ASP A 361 19.41 8.47 -1.30
C ASP A 361 18.10 8.95 -0.65
N GLU A 362 17.14 8.04 -0.52
CA GLU A 362 15.94 8.28 0.28
C GLU A 362 16.32 8.82 1.66
N TYR A 363 15.58 9.82 2.12
CA TYR A 363 15.82 10.45 3.40
C TYR A 363 14.54 10.92 4.07
N ILE A 364 14.61 11.07 5.39
CA ILE A 364 13.67 11.88 6.16
C ILE A 364 14.41 13.07 6.78
N THR A 365 13.81 14.26 6.76
CA THR A 365 14.40 15.40 7.46
C THR A 365 14.30 15.22 8.97
N ILE A 366 15.33 15.62 9.72
CA ILE A 366 15.32 15.59 11.20
C ILE A 366 14.12 16.39 11.74
N ALA A 367 13.72 17.46 11.08
CA ALA A 367 12.57 18.26 11.44
C ALA A 367 11.27 17.43 11.37
N GLN A 368 11.03 16.72 10.27
CA GLN A 368 9.85 15.85 10.10
C GLN A 368 9.88 14.68 11.08
N TYR A 369 11.03 14.05 11.27
CA TYR A 369 11.19 12.97 12.23
C TYR A 369 10.85 13.40 13.66
N ASN A 370 11.30 14.60 14.06
CA ASN A 370 10.97 15.19 15.36
C ASN A 370 9.49 15.58 15.49
N LEU A 371 8.84 16.00 14.39
CA LEU A 371 7.38 16.22 14.39
C LEU A 371 6.62 14.92 14.60
N GLY A 372 7.02 13.82 13.96
CA GLY A 372 6.47 12.48 14.22
C GLY A 372 6.65 12.04 15.67
N ALA A 373 7.85 12.26 16.24
CA ALA A 373 8.11 11.97 17.64
C ALA A 373 7.28 12.86 18.60
N LYS A 374 7.06 14.13 18.25
CA LYS A 374 6.15 15.00 19.00
C LYS A 374 4.71 14.49 18.94
N PHE A 375 4.23 14.16 17.73
CA PHE A 375 2.90 13.61 17.53
C PHE A 375 2.66 12.36 18.39
N MET A 376 3.63 11.44 18.47
CA MET A 376 3.51 10.25 19.30
C MET A 376 3.38 10.57 20.80
N ARG A 377 4.12 11.56 21.31
CA ARG A 377 3.98 12.01 22.71
C ARG A 377 2.60 12.60 22.97
N ASP A 378 2.14 13.45 22.05
CA ASP A 378 0.84 14.14 22.18
C ASP A 378 -0.31 13.13 22.11
N LEU A 379 -0.20 12.11 21.23
CA LEU A 379 -1.15 11.00 21.13
C LEU A 379 -1.23 10.21 22.44
N ILE A 380 -0.10 9.83 23.04
CA ILE A 380 -0.07 9.12 24.31
C ILE A 380 -0.74 9.96 25.41
N ALA A 381 -0.46 11.25 25.44
CA ALA A 381 -1.07 12.16 26.42
C ALA A 381 -2.58 12.34 26.21
N ASP A 382 -3.06 12.33 24.97
CA ASP A 382 -4.48 12.46 24.62
C ASP A 382 -5.29 11.20 25.02
N LEU A 383 -4.65 10.03 24.99
CA LEU A 383 -5.26 8.74 25.31
C LEU A 383 -5.13 8.33 26.80
N SER A 384 -4.48 9.18 27.65
CA SER A 384 -4.18 8.92 29.08
C SER A 384 -5.23 9.52 30.07
#